data_230dbaa0dd781f68e44ab978dd3e53c8
#
_entry.id   230dbaa0dd781f68e44ab978dd3e53c8
#
_cell.length_a   1.000
_cell.length_b   1.000
_cell.length_c   1.000
_cell.angle_alpha   90.00
_cell.angle_beta   90.00
_cell.angle_gamma   90.00
#
_symmetry.space_group_name_H-M   'P 1'
#
loop_
_entity.id
_entity.type
_entity.pdbx_description
1 polymer ?
#
loop_
_entity_poly.entity_id
_entity_poly.type
_entity_poly.pdbx_seq_one_letter_code
_entity_poly.pdbx_strand_id
1 'polypeptide(L)'
;FVGSRGLGDVYKRQIMGPTVASMGLLGIGVLYGFMGGSLHGIESIEGFAMGGSSVALFSRVGGGIFTKSADVGADLVGKVEAGIPEDDPRNPAVIADNVGDNVGDVAGMGSDIFESYCGAMIASMALAASMSMASLEGLGGDRAVLQFMPLALASTGLVCSLLGILSVRLFSNKSADVALRFGTIGSAVVFIAAAYFVITSMGASVGVWNAVLVGAIGGIIVGLVTEYYTGGAPVRKIAKDGETGPATVMISGLAIGMQSVAIPVLTIAAIIFLSLIHISEPTRPNE
;
A
#
# COMPACT_ATOMS: atom_id res chain seq x y z
N PHE A 1 3.07 -28.33 11.42
CA PHE A 1 1.79 -28.06 10.74
C PHE A 1 1.49 -26.54 10.62
N VAL A 2 1.92 -25.74 11.58
CA VAL A 2 1.79 -24.25 11.52
C VAL A 2 2.64 -23.64 10.39
N GLY A 3 3.80 -24.22 10.08
CA GLY A 3 4.69 -23.71 9.03
C GLY A 3 4.15 -23.82 7.59
N SER A 4 3.28 -24.82 7.30
CA SER A 4 2.73 -24.99 5.95
C SER A 4 1.52 -24.08 5.67
N ARG A 5 0.76 -23.70 6.70
CA ARG A 5 -0.36 -22.75 6.57
C ARG A 5 0.16 -21.33 6.31
N GLY A 6 1.18 -20.88 7.06
CA GLY A 6 1.80 -19.57 6.86
C GLY A 6 2.43 -19.37 5.47
N LEU A 7 2.99 -20.44 4.87
CA LEU A 7 3.53 -20.37 3.51
C LEU A 7 2.44 -20.18 2.46
N GLY A 8 1.26 -20.80 2.62
CA GLY A 8 0.12 -20.64 1.71
C GLY A 8 -0.38 -19.20 1.65
N ASP A 9 -0.51 -18.55 2.80
CA ASP A 9 -0.95 -17.16 2.92
C ASP A 9 0.09 -16.18 2.37
N VAL A 10 1.37 -16.40 2.64
CA VAL A 10 2.45 -15.59 2.08
C VAL A 10 2.44 -15.66 0.55
N TYR A 11 2.26 -16.83 -0.05
CA TYR A 11 2.16 -16.98 -1.50
C TYR A 11 0.96 -16.24 -2.10
N LYS A 12 -0.22 -16.34 -1.49
CA LYS A 12 -1.43 -15.66 -1.96
C LYS A 12 -1.26 -14.14 -1.93
N ARG A 13 -0.73 -13.62 -0.83
CA ARG A 13 -0.48 -12.17 -0.68
C ARG A 13 0.59 -11.67 -1.65
N GLN A 14 1.63 -12.46 -1.92
CA GLN A 14 2.66 -12.11 -2.92
C GLN A 14 2.13 -12.07 -4.35
N ILE A 15 1.17 -12.92 -4.71
CA ILE A 15 0.55 -12.91 -6.05
C ILE A 15 -0.44 -11.76 -6.17
N MET A 16 -1.20 -11.48 -5.11
CA MET A 16 -2.22 -10.42 -5.09
C MET A 16 -1.63 -9.05 -5.42
N GLY A 17 -0.54 -8.64 -4.76
CA GLY A 17 0.07 -7.33 -4.95
C GLY A 17 0.42 -7.02 -6.42
N PRO A 18 1.25 -7.84 -7.09
CA PRO A 18 1.56 -7.67 -8.52
C PRO A 18 0.33 -7.76 -9.43
N THR A 19 -0.67 -8.61 -9.11
CA THR A 19 -1.90 -8.71 -9.89
C THR A 19 -2.70 -7.41 -9.82
N VAL A 20 -2.90 -6.88 -8.63
CA VAL A 20 -3.58 -5.60 -8.38
C VAL A 20 -2.87 -4.46 -9.13
N ALA A 21 -1.54 -4.37 -8.99
CA ALA A 21 -0.75 -3.34 -9.66
C ALA A 21 -0.82 -3.46 -11.18
N SER A 22 -0.71 -4.67 -11.73
CA SER A 22 -0.79 -4.92 -13.17
C SER A 22 -2.17 -4.57 -13.73
N MET A 23 -3.24 -4.98 -13.06
CA MET A 23 -4.62 -4.69 -13.50
C MET A 23 -4.91 -3.19 -13.44
N GLY A 24 -4.45 -2.49 -12.40
CA GLY A 24 -4.57 -1.04 -12.28
C GLY A 24 -3.83 -0.29 -13.39
N LEU A 25 -2.58 -0.69 -13.66
CA LEU A 25 -1.78 -0.12 -14.75
C LEU A 25 -2.41 -0.37 -16.11
N LEU A 26 -2.88 -1.59 -16.38
CA LEU A 26 -3.56 -1.93 -17.64
C LEU A 26 -4.85 -1.12 -17.80
N GLY A 27 -5.68 -1.05 -16.75
CA GLY A 27 -6.93 -0.30 -16.79
C GLY A 27 -6.73 1.17 -17.09
N ILE A 28 -5.86 1.84 -16.32
CA ILE A 28 -5.56 3.27 -16.52
C ILE A 28 -4.83 3.50 -17.84
N GLY A 29 -3.85 2.64 -18.19
CA GLY A 29 -3.09 2.77 -19.43
C GLY A 29 -3.96 2.64 -20.68
N VAL A 30 -4.89 1.69 -20.70
CA VAL A 30 -5.86 1.51 -21.78
C VAL A 30 -6.78 2.74 -21.87
N LEU A 31 -7.35 3.18 -20.75
CA LEU A 31 -8.22 4.37 -20.73
C LEU A 31 -7.47 5.61 -21.19
N TYR A 32 -6.25 5.83 -20.71
CA TYR A 32 -5.42 6.95 -21.14
C TYR A 32 -5.10 6.89 -22.64
N GLY A 33 -4.82 5.70 -23.17
CA GLY A 33 -4.58 5.49 -24.58
C GLY A 33 -5.80 5.80 -25.47
N PHE A 34 -7.03 5.49 -25.02
CA PHE A 34 -8.25 5.76 -25.76
C PHE A 34 -8.77 7.18 -25.57
N MET A 35 -8.72 7.73 -24.37
CA MET A 35 -9.28 9.04 -24.02
C MET A 35 -8.30 10.18 -24.28
N GLY A 36 -7.00 9.89 -24.36
CA GLY A 36 -5.93 10.87 -24.52
C GLY A 36 -5.69 11.72 -23.28
N GLY A 37 -4.65 12.58 -23.37
CA GLY A 37 -4.24 13.48 -22.28
C GLY A 37 -5.02 14.81 -22.24
N SER A 38 -6.17 14.94 -22.90
CA SER A 38 -7.01 16.12 -22.80
C SER A 38 -7.64 16.22 -21.39
N LEU A 39 -8.03 17.43 -20.97
CA LEU A 39 -8.67 17.62 -19.67
C LEU A 39 -9.92 16.74 -19.52
N HIS A 40 -10.78 16.70 -20.54
CA HIS A 40 -11.97 15.84 -20.56
C HIS A 40 -11.62 14.34 -20.56
N GLY A 41 -10.50 13.95 -21.18
CA GLY A 41 -10.02 12.57 -21.10
C GLY A 41 -9.65 12.18 -19.67
N ILE A 42 -8.94 13.04 -18.97
CA ILE A 42 -8.56 12.83 -17.57
C ILE A 42 -9.78 12.78 -16.64
N GLU A 43 -10.75 13.70 -16.80
CA GLU A 43 -12.02 13.69 -16.06
C GLU A 43 -12.77 12.35 -16.24
N SER A 44 -12.72 11.78 -17.44
CA SER A 44 -13.31 10.46 -17.72
C SER A 44 -12.57 9.33 -16.99
N ILE A 45 -11.24 9.44 -16.85
CA ILE A 45 -10.42 8.47 -16.10
C ILE A 45 -10.67 8.58 -14.60
N GLU A 46 -11.06 9.74 -14.07
CA GLU A 46 -11.48 9.89 -12.67
C GLU A 46 -12.70 9.03 -12.34
N GLY A 47 -13.60 8.81 -13.31
CA GLY A 47 -14.72 7.87 -13.18
C GLY A 47 -14.26 6.43 -12.88
N PHE A 48 -13.11 6.01 -13.41
CA PHE A 48 -12.52 4.71 -13.09
C PHE A 48 -12.07 4.63 -11.64
N ALA A 49 -11.48 5.71 -11.09
CA ALA A 49 -11.13 5.78 -9.68
C ALA A 49 -12.36 5.68 -8.78
N MET A 50 -13.44 6.41 -9.10
CA MET A 50 -14.70 6.35 -8.35
C MET A 50 -15.33 4.95 -8.38
N GLY A 51 -15.30 4.28 -9.53
CA GLY A 51 -15.75 2.90 -9.67
C GLY A 51 -14.92 1.95 -8.81
N GLY A 52 -13.60 2.08 -8.87
CA GLY A 52 -12.66 1.33 -8.04
C GLY A 52 -12.92 1.53 -6.54
N SER A 53 -13.15 2.77 -6.11
CA SER A 53 -13.48 3.15 -4.74
C SER A 53 -14.77 2.50 -4.25
N SER A 54 -15.81 2.52 -5.08
CA SER A 54 -17.09 1.89 -4.75
C SER A 54 -16.95 0.37 -4.57
N VAL A 55 -16.25 -0.30 -5.49
CA VAL A 55 -15.99 -1.74 -5.40
C VAL A 55 -15.13 -2.07 -4.17
N ALA A 56 -14.09 -1.27 -3.90
CA ALA A 56 -13.22 -1.45 -2.74
C ALA A 56 -14.00 -1.34 -1.43
N LEU A 57 -14.89 -0.35 -1.31
CA LEU A 57 -15.74 -0.18 -0.13
C LEU A 57 -16.58 -1.43 0.15
N PHE A 58 -17.30 -1.93 -0.86
CA PHE A 58 -18.14 -3.11 -0.68
C PHE A 58 -17.33 -4.38 -0.42
N SER A 59 -16.22 -4.56 -1.14
CA SER A 59 -15.35 -5.72 -0.97
C SER A 59 -14.69 -5.74 0.41
N ARG A 60 -14.22 -4.59 0.89
CA ARG A 60 -13.57 -4.46 2.20
C ARG A 60 -14.55 -4.65 3.35
N VAL A 61 -15.70 -3.99 3.29
CA VAL A 61 -16.74 -4.09 4.34
C VAL A 61 -17.34 -5.50 4.35
N GLY A 62 -17.74 -6.02 3.18
CA GLY A 62 -18.30 -7.37 3.07
C GLY A 62 -17.29 -8.46 3.45
N GLY A 63 -16.04 -8.32 3.02
CA GLY A 63 -14.95 -9.23 3.38
C GLY A 63 -14.69 -9.22 4.89
N GLY A 64 -14.62 -8.04 5.51
CA GLY A 64 -14.42 -7.90 6.96
C GLY A 64 -15.57 -8.49 7.79
N ILE A 65 -16.82 -8.31 7.35
CA ILE A 65 -17.99 -8.92 8.00
C ILE A 65 -17.90 -10.44 7.89
N PHE A 66 -17.58 -10.97 6.71
CA PHE A 66 -17.47 -12.41 6.50
C PHE A 66 -16.36 -13.03 7.37
N THR A 67 -15.15 -12.44 7.37
CA THR A 67 -14.02 -12.89 8.19
C THR A 67 -14.37 -12.90 9.66
N LYS A 68 -14.92 -11.81 10.18
CA LYS A 68 -15.27 -11.73 11.62
C LYS A 68 -16.43 -12.64 12.00
N SER A 69 -17.38 -12.86 11.14
CA SER A 69 -18.47 -13.81 11.40
C SER A 69 -17.96 -15.25 11.46
N ALA A 70 -17.01 -15.61 10.59
CA ALA A 70 -16.40 -16.93 10.56
C ALA A 70 -15.52 -17.17 11.79
N ASP A 71 -14.63 -16.21 12.13
CA ASP A 71 -13.73 -16.23 13.28
C ASP A 71 -14.52 -16.38 14.60
N VAL A 72 -15.46 -15.46 14.85
CA VAL A 72 -16.30 -15.49 16.06
C VAL A 72 -17.15 -16.78 16.13
N GLY A 73 -17.69 -17.22 14.99
CA GLY A 73 -18.47 -18.46 14.92
C GLY A 73 -17.62 -19.70 15.25
N ALA A 74 -16.40 -19.78 14.71
CA ALA A 74 -15.45 -20.83 14.98
C ALA A 74 -15.04 -20.87 16.46
N ASP A 75 -14.82 -19.70 17.05
CA ASP A 75 -14.45 -19.55 18.45
C ASP A 75 -15.60 -19.94 19.39
N LEU A 76 -16.83 -19.55 19.10
CA LEU A 76 -17.99 -19.91 19.91
C LEU A 76 -18.18 -21.44 19.92
N VAL A 77 -18.15 -22.08 18.76
CA VAL A 77 -18.31 -23.54 18.68
C VAL A 77 -17.11 -24.26 19.32
N GLY A 78 -15.89 -23.84 19.05
CA GLY A 78 -14.69 -24.50 19.55
C GLY A 78 -14.45 -24.24 21.03
N LYS A 79 -14.24 -22.99 21.41
CA LYS A 79 -13.82 -22.62 22.77
C LYS A 79 -14.96 -22.69 23.77
N VAL A 80 -16.17 -22.22 23.41
CA VAL A 80 -17.27 -22.10 24.36
C VAL A 80 -18.10 -23.39 24.45
N GLU A 81 -18.51 -23.95 23.31
CA GLU A 81 -19.38 -25.12 23.30
C GLU A 81 -18.58 -26.45 23.48
N ALA A 82 -17.52 -26.64 22.72
CA ALA A 82 -16.75 -27.87 22.70
C ALA A 82 -15.58 -27.90 23.70
N GLY A 83 -15.17 -26.74 24.25
CA GLY A 83 -14.05 -26.66 25.19
C GLY A 83 -12.71 -27.07 24.60
N ILE A 84 -12.51 -26.94 23.30
CA ILE A 84 -11.29 -27.29 22.59
C ILE A 84 -10.46 -26.06 22.29
N PRO A 85 -9.13 -26.17 22.12
CA PRO A 85 -8.26 -25.03 21.76
C PRO A 85 -8.66 -24.36 20.46
N GLU A 86 -8.23 -23.12 20.29
CA GLU A 86 -8.30 -22.39 19.04
C GLU A 86 -7.60 -23.17 17.91
N ASP A 87 -8.11 -23.10 16.71
CA ASP A 87 -7.58 -23.79 15.52
C ASP A 87 -7.52 -25.34 15.65
N ASP A 88 -8.25 -25.93 16.57
CA ASP A 88 -8.27 -27.39 16.71
C ASP A 88 -8.92 -28.03 15.45
N PRO A 89 -8.22 -29.00 14.80
CA PRO A 89 -8.72 -29.65 13.59
C PRO A 89 -10.03 -30.43 13.78
N ARG A 90 -10.45 -30.66 15.00
CA ARG A 90 -11.75 -31.27 15.31
C ARG A 90 -12.92 -30.30 15.17
N ASN A 91 -12.65 -28.97 15.14
CA ASN A 91 -13.66 -27.96 14.92
C ASN A 91 -13.81 -27.71 13.41
N PRO A 92 -14.91 -28.11 12.76
CA PRO A 92 -15.10 -27.88 11.33
C PRO A 92 -15.23 -26.39 10.98
N ALA A 93 -15.58 -25.53 11.93
CA ALA A 93 -15.68 -24.09 11.73
C ALA A 93 -14.32 -23.42 11.46
N VAL A 94 -13.20 -24.05 11.80
CA VAL A 94 -11.83 -23.61 11.43
C VAL A 94 -11.66 -23.51 9.91
N ILE A 95 -12.38 -24.33 9.12
CA ILE A 95 -12.36 -24.22 7.66
C ILE A 95 -13.01 -22.90 7.22
N ALA A 96 -14.14 -22.55 7.83
CA ALA A 96 -14.83 -21.29 7.53
C ALA A 96 -13.99 -20.06 7.94
N ASP A 97 -13.30 -20.15 9.07
CA ASP A 97 -12.38 -19.13 9.54
C ASP A 97 -11.22 -18.91 8.56
N ASN A 98 -10.53 -19.99 8.15
CA ASN A 98 -9.47 -19.90 7.13
C ASN A 98 -9.96 -19.37 5.77
N VAL A 99 -11.21 -19.66 5.38
CA VAL A 99 -11.83 -19.08 4.17
C VAL A 99 -12.13 -17.60 4.39
N GLY A 100 -12.61 -17.23 5.57
CA GLY A 100 -12.86 -15.85 5.97
C GLY A 100 -11.60 -14.99 5.85
N ASP A 101 -10.47 -15.45 6.34
CA ASP A 101 -9.18 -14.75 6.21
C ASP A 101 -8.80 -14.49 4.75
N ASN A 102 -9.05 -15.46 3.86
CA ASN A 102 -8.80 -15.26 2.43
C ASN A 102 -9.75 -14.22 1.81
N VAL A 103 -10.98 -14.14 2.26
CA VAL A 103 -11.95 -13.14 1.76
C VAL A 103 -11.67 -11.76 2.32
N GLY A 104 -11.43 -11.64 3.63
CA GLY A 104 -11.18 -10.35 4.29
C GLY A 104 -9.77 -9.82 4.00
N ASP A 105 -8.76 -10.61 4.32
CA ASP A 105 -7.38 -10.15 4.32
C ASP A 105 -6.72 -10.17 2.93
N VAL A 106 -7.20 -11.02 2.02
CA VAL A 106 -6.63 -11.06 0.66
C VAL A 106 -7.52 -10.27 -0.31
N ALA A 107 -8.77 -10.66 -0.50
CA ALA A 107 -9.64 -10.01 -1.48
C ALA A 107 -10.06 -8.60 -1.03
N GLY A 108 -10.47 -8.43 0.23
CA GLY A 108 -10.87 -7.13 0.77
C GLY A 108 -9.72 -6.12 0.78
N MET A 109 -8.54 -6.51 1.28
CA MET A 109 -7.36 -5.65 1.28
C MET A 109 -6.84 -5.41 -0.14
N GLY A 110 -6.93 -6.40 -1.04
CA GLY A 110 -6.51 -6.25 -2.44
C GLY A 110 -7.29 -5.17 -3.17
N SER A 111 -8.60 -5.09 -2.96
CA SER A 111 -9.43 -4.04 -3.54
C SER A 111 -9.13 -2.65 -2.97
N ASP A 112 -8.80 -2.53 -1.69
CA ASP A 112 -8.37 -1.29 -1.04
C ASP A 112 -7.01 -0.77 -1.61
N ILE A 113 -6.07 -1.68 -1.80
CA ILE A 113 -4.79 -1.37 -2.46
C ILE A 113 -5.00 -0.93 -3.90
N PHE A 114 -5.90 -1.59 -4.65
CA PHE A 114 -6.26 -1.22 -6.02
C PHE A 114 -6.80 0.21 -6.08
N GLU A 115 -7.75 0.54 -5.21
CA GLU A 115 -8.32 1.89 -5.09
C GLU A 115 -7.22 2.93 -4.86
N SER A 116 -6.40 2.74 -3.82
CA SER A 116 -5.37 3.69 -3.41
C SER A 116 -4.30 3.85 -4.50
N TYR A 117 -3.90 2.75 -5.13
CA TYR A 117 -2.89 2.74 -6.19
C TYR A 117 -3.38 3.45 -7.47
N CYS A 118 -4.59 3.12 -7.93
CA CYS A 118 -5.18 3.77 -9.09
C CYS A 118 -5.50 5.24 -8.81
N GLY A 119 -6.06 5.53 -7.63
CA GLY A 119 -6.39 6.89 -7.21
C GLY A 119 -5.16 7.80 -7.16
N ALA A 120 -4.03 7.33 -6.64
CA ALA A 120 -2.79 8.10 -6.60
C ALA A 120 -2.25 8.43 -7.99
N MET A 121 -2.29 7.46 -8.92
CA MET A 121 -1.87 7.69 -10.31
C MET A 121 -2.80 8.69 -11.01
N ILE A 122 -4.11 8.51 -10.91
CA ILE A 122 -5.11 9.37 -11.55
C ILE A 122 -5.04 10.79 -10.99
N ALA A 123 -4.91 10.95 -9.67
CA ALA A 123 -4.76 12.25 -9.03
C ALA A 123 -3.51 12.98 -9.53
N SER A 124 -2.39 12.28 -9.69
CA SER A 124 -1.15 12.85 -10.24
C SER A 124 -1.32 13.25 -11.71
N MET A 125 -2.02 12.45 -12.51
CA MET A 125 -2.33 12.77 -13.91
C MET A 125 -3.27 13.99 -14.01
N ALA A 126 -4.30 14.06 -13.18
CA ALA A 126 -5.24 15.19 -13.13
C ALA A 126 -4.55 16.49 -12.71
N LEU A 127 -3.65 16.39 -11.72
CA LEU A 127 -2.83 17.56 -11.32
C LEU A 127 -1.98 18.07 -12.48
N ALA A 128 -1.29 17.19 -13.20
CA ALA A 128 -0.51 17.58 -14.38
C ALA A 128 -1.38 18.17 -15.51
N ALA A 129 -2.62 17.68 -15.68
CA ALA A 129 -3.58 18.20 -16.64
C ALA A 129 -4.03 19.62 -16.33
N SER A 130 -4.20 19.95 -15.05
CA SER A 130 -4.71 21.24 -14.55
C SER A 130 -3.61 22.30 -14.32
N MET A 131 -2.33 21.94 -14.41
CA MET A 131 -1.21 22.86 -14.18
C MET A 131 -1.17 24.01 -15.20
N SER A 132 -0.77 25.21 -14.74
CA SER A 132 -0.49 26.35 -15.60
C SER A 132 0.78 26.12 -16.44
N MET A 133 0.89 26.81 -17.58
CA MET A 133 2.09 26.70 -18.44
C MET A 133 3.36 27.14 -17.69
N ALA A 134 3.28 28.18 -16.87
CA ALA A 134 4.42 28.65 -16.09
C ALA A 134 4.91 27.57 -15.07
N SER A 135 3.99 26.83 -14.46
CA SER A 135 4.35 25.72 -13.55
C SER A 135 4.96 24.53 -14.31
N LEU A 136 4.50 24.26 -15.52
CA LEU A 136 5.03 23.21 -16.39
C LEU A 136 6.48 23.51 -16.83
N GLU A 137 6.78 24.75 -17.21
CA GLU A 137 8.13 25.19 -17.56
C GLU A 137 9.12 24.99 -16.39
N GLY A 138 8.70 25.28 -15.16
CA GLY A 138 9.50 25.04 -13.95
C GLY A 138 9.80 23.54 -13.68
N LEU A 139 8.94 22.64 -14.15
CA LEU A 139 9.12 21.20 -14.02
C LEU A 139 9.89 20.55 -15.19
N GLY A 140 10.20 21.33 -16.24
CA GLY A 140 11.08 20.92 -17.35
C GLY A 140 10.45 19.93 -18.34
N GLY A 141 9.15 19.66 -18.27
CA GLY A 141 8.49 18.68 -19.12
C GLY A 141 7.25 19.19 -19.83
N ASP A 142 6.94 18.64 -21.01
CA ASP A 142 5.66 18.79 -21.65
C ASP A 142 4.53 18.25 -20.79
N ARG A 143 3.34 18.86 -20.86
CA ARG A 143 2.15 18.40 -20.13
C ARG A 143 1.87 16.91 -20.35
N ALA A 144 1.99 16.42 -21.58
CA ALA A 144 1.80 15.03 -21.93
C ALA A 144 2.81 14.11 -21.23
N VAL A 145 4.06 14.55 -21.08
CA VAL A 145 5.12 13.82 -20.38
C VAL A 145 4.79 13.72 -18.90
N LEU A 146 4.39 14.84 -18.27
CA LEU A 146 4.05 14.84 -16.84
C LEU A 146 2.78 14.04 -16.52
N GLN A 147 1.80 14.03 -17.44
CA GLN A 147 0.61 13.18 -17.30
C GLN A 147 0.94 11.68 -17.42
N PHE A 148 1.86 11.32 -18.32
CA PHE A 148 2.26 9.92 -18.52
C PHE A 148 3.23 9.43 -17.42
N MET A 149 3.92 10.33 -16.75
CA MET A 149 4.95 10.01 -15.75
C MET A 149 4.47 9.10 -14.62
N PRO A 150 3.28 9.27 -14.00
CA PRO A 150 2.78 8.35 -12.98
C PRO A 150 2.68 6.91 -13.47
N LEU A 151 2.24 6.70 -14.71
CA LEU A 151 2.16 5.37 -15.33
C LEU A 151 3.56 4.79 -15.57
N ALA A 152 4.51 5.58 -16.03
CA ALA A 152 5.89 5.15 -16.26
C ALA A 152 6.57 4.76 -14.94
N LEU A 153 6.41 5.59 -13.90
CA LEU A 153 6.97 5.33 -12.57
C LEU A 153 6.32 4.10 -11.93
N ALA A 154 4.99 3.96 -12.03
CA ALA A 154 4.28 2.82 -11.51
C ALA A 154 4.67 1.51 -12.22
N SER A 155 4.88 1.55 -13.54
CA SER A 155 5.40 0.40 -14.32
C SER A 155 6.81 0.02 -13.88
N THR A 156 7.68 1.00 -13.67
CA THR A 156 9.03 0.80 -13.14
C THR A 156 8.99 0.21 -11.73
N GLY A 157 8.09 0.73 -10.88
CA GLY A 157 7.87 0.23 -9.53
C GLY A 157 7.40 -1.23 -9.51
N LEU A 158 6.53 -1.62 -10.44
CA LEU A 158 6.09 -3.01 -10.59
C LEU A 158 7.28 -3.94 -10.90
N VAL A 159 8.15 -3.56 -11.83
CA VAL A 159 9.36 -4.34 -12.15
C VAL A 159 10.28 -4.44 -10.93
N CYS A 160 10.54 -3.33 -10.24
CA CYS A 160 11.35 -3.32 -9.02
C CYS A 160 10.73 -4.18 -7.90
N SER A 161 9.42 -4.18 -7.78
CA SER A 161 8.68 -5.02 -6.82
C SER A 161 8.83 -6.51 -7.13
N LEU A 162 8.76 -6.91 -8.41
CA LEU A 162 9.02 -8.29 -8.83
C LEU A 162 10.45 -8.73 -8.48
N LEU A 163 11.44 -7.85 -8.67
CA LEU A 163 12.82 -8.12 -8.24
C LEU A 163 12.92 -8.25 -6.71
N GLY A 164 12.18 -7.42 -5.96
CA GLY A 164 12.07 -7.53 -4.51
C GLY A 164 11.51 -8.87 -4.07
N ILE A 165 10.43 -9.35 -4.68
CA ILE A 165 9.83 -10.67 -4.40
C ILE A 165 10.83 -11.80 -4.70
N LEU A 166 11.56 -11.69 -5.80
CA LEU A 166 12.62 -12.66 -6.14
C LEU A 166 13.72 -12.68 -5.08
N SER A 167 14.13 -11.52 -4.57
CA SER A 167 15.14 -11.40 -3.53
C SER A 167 14.69 -12.05 -2.21
N VAL A 168 13.43 -11.88 -1.80
CA VAL A 168 12.87 -12.56 -0.62
C VAL A 168 12.99 -14.09 -0.76
N ARG A 169 12.74 -14.62 -1.96
CA ARG A 169 12.86 -16.04 -2.24
C ARG A 169 14.29 -16.56 -2.12
N LEU A 170 15.27 -15.74 -2.53
CA LEU A 170 16.69 -16.06 -2.41
C LEU A 170 17.18 -16.04 -0.96
N PHE A 171 16.59 -15.19 -0.13
CA PHE A 171 16.90 -15.05 1.30
C PHE A 171 15.99 -15.86 2.24
N SER A 172 15.21 -16.80 1.71
CA SER A 172 14.26 -17.63 2.48
C SER A 172 14.89 -18.47 3.61
N ASN A 173 16.22 -18.62 3.61
CA ASN A 173 16.97 -19.30 4.69
C ASN A 173 17.12 -18.46 5.97
N LYS A 174 16.76 -17.15 5.93
CA LYS A 174 16.75 -16.26 7.11
C LYS A 174 15.36 -16.21 7.74
N SER A 175 15.24 -15.53 8.88
CA SER A 175 13.91 -15.29 9.46
C SER A 175 13.02 -14.54 8.48
N ALA A 176 11.73 -14.86 8.45
CA ALA A 176 10.77 -14.29 7.51
C ALA A 176 10.74 -12.75 7.55
N ASP A 177 10.81 -12.17 8.77
CA ASP A 177 10.82 -10.71 8.97
C ASP A 177 12.03 -10.05 8.31
N VAL A 178 13.21 -10.64 8.46
CA VAL A 178 14.45 -10.13 7.86
C VAL A 178 14.41 -10.23 6.34
N ALA A 179 13.93 -11.35 5.79
CA ALA A 179 13.81 -11.53 4.35
C ALA A 179 12.82 -10.51 3.73
N LEU A 180 11.68 -10.29 4.38
CA LEU A 180 10.67 -9.30 3.95
C LEU A 180 11.22 -7.88 3.99
N ARG A 181 11.91 -7.48 5.06
CA ARG A 181 12.54 -6.15 5.15
C ARG A 181 13.57 -5.93 4.05
N PHE A 182 14.44 -6.90 3.81
CA PHE A 182 15.42 -6.80 2.71
C PHE A 182 14.75 -6.70 1.34
N GLY A 183 13.68 -7.47 1.10
CA GLY A 183 12.91 -7.38 -0.13
C GLY A 183 12.25 -6.00 -0.32
N THR A 184 11.61 -5.48 0.72
CA THR A 184 10.89 -4.21 0.67
C THR A 184 11.83 -3.01 0.56
N ILE A 185 12.84 -2.91 1.44
CA ILE A 185 13.79 -1.80 1.40
C ILE A 185 14.67 -1.88 0.15
N GLY A 186 15.10 -3.10 -0.22
CA GLY A 186 15.90 -3.32 -1.42
C GLY A 186 15.17 -2.90 -2.69
N SER A 187 13.90 -3.30 -2.85
CA SER A 187 13.09 -2.88 -4.00
C SER A 187 12.86 -1.37 -4.04
N ALA A 188 12.68 -0.72 -2.88
CA ALA A 188 12.53 0.73 -2.79
C ALA A 188 13.80 1.47 -3.22
N VAL A 189 14.98 1.01 -2.79
CA VAL A 189 16.26 1.59 -3.21
C VAL A 189 16.48 1.45 -4.71
N VAL A 190 16.22 0.25 -5.27
CA VAL A 190 16.30 0.01 -6.72
C VAL A 190 15.31 0.89 -7.47
N PHE A 191 14.08 1.05 -6.95
CA PHE A 191 13.06 1.93 -7.53
C PHE A 191 13.51 3.39 -7.55
N ILE A 192 14.06 3.93 -6.45
CA ILE A 192 14.55 5.30 -6.38
C ILE A 192 15.63 5.56 -7.44
N ALA A 193 16.56 4.63 -7.61
CA ALA A 193 17.59 4.73 -8.64
C ALA A 193 16.99 4.66 -10.06
N ALA A 194 16.09 3.71 -10.31
CA ALA A 194 15.42 3.56 -11.60
C ALA A 194 14.55 4.77 -11.93
N ALA A 195 13.84 5.32 -10.95
CA ALA A 195 13.02 6.53 -11.11
C ALA A 195 13.85 7.74 -11.56
N TYR A 196 15.09 7.90 -11.06
CA TYR A 196 16.00 8.94 -11.52
C TYR A 196 16.24 8.84 -13.03
N PHE A 197 16.55 7.65 -13.54
CA PHE A 197 16.77 7.44 -14.96
C PHE A 197 15.50 7.65 -15.79
N VAL A 198 14.34 7.19 -15.32
CA VAL A 198 13.08 7.38 -16.03
C VAL A 198 12.73 8.86 -16.11
N ILE A 199 12.78 9.60 -15.01
CA ILE A 199 12.42 11.02 -14.94
C ILE A 199 13.36 11.85 -15.82
N THR A 200 14.67 11.61 -15.73
CA THR A 200 15.66 12.35 -16.55
C THR A 200 15.57 11.99 -18.03
N SER A 201 15.31 10.73 -18.39
CA SER A 201 15.13 10.31 -19.79
C SER A 201 13.84 10.92 -20.42
N MET A 202 12.83 11.18 -19.62
CA MET A 202 11.60 11.86 -20.05
C MET A 202 11.72 13.39 -20.09
N GLY A 203 12.88 13.94 -19.73
CA GLY A 203 13.16 15.39 -19.80
C GLY A 203 12.59 16.20 -18.64
N ALA A 204 12.09 15.55 -17.59
CA ALA A 204 11.57 16.25 -16.42
C ALA A 204 12.69 16.67 -15.45
N SER A 205 12.43 17.69 -14.64
CA SER A 205 13.41 18.26 -13.72
C SER A 205 13.75 17.30 -12.57
N VAL A 206 14.96 17.45 -12.02
CA VAL A 206 15.41 16.70 -10.82
C VAL A 206 14.52 16.99 -9.61
N GLY A 207 13.80 18.12 -9.59
CA GLY A 207 12.82 18.44 -8.55
C GLY A 207 11.71 17.39 -8.44
N VAL A 208 11.25 16.83 -9.56
CA VAL A 208 10.27 15.73 -9.59
C VAL A 208 10.85 14.47 -8.95
N TRP A 209 12.11 14.14 -9.24
CA TRP A 209 12.78 13.01 -8.58
C TRP A 209 12.95 13.21 -7.08
N ASN A 210 13.29 14.43 -6.64
CA ASN A 210 13.37 14.74 -5.20
C ASN A 210 12.03 14.51 -4.50
N ALA A 211 10.91 14.88 -5.13
CA ALA A 211 9.58 14.62 -4.58
C ALA A 211 9.31 13.11 -4.47
N VAL A 212 9.67 12.32 -5.48
CA VAL A 212 9.55 10.86 -5.45
C VAL A 212 10.44 10.25 -4.36
N LEU A 213 11.68 10.75 -4.19
CA LEU A 213 12.60 10.32 -3.14
C LEU A 213 12.02 10.56 -1.75
N VAL A 214 11.51 11.78 -1.49
CA VAL A 214 10.87 12.15 -0.22
C VAL A 214 9.66 11.26 0.07
N GLY A 215 8.82 11.02 -0.95
CA GLY A 215 7.68 10.11 -0.85
C GLY A 215 8.08 8.67 -0.51
N ALA A 216 9.11 8.14 -1.18
CA ALA A 216 9.62 6.79 -0.94
C ALA A 216 10.21 6.63 0.49
N ILE A 217 11.00 7.60 0.94
CA ILE A 217 11.56 7.61 2.31
C ILE A 217 10.42 7.68 3.33
N GLY A 218 9.46 8.56 3.12
CA GLY A 218 8.30 8.67 4.00
C GLY A 218 7.47 7.40 4.06
N GLY A 219 7.27 6.73 2.91
CA GLY A 219 6.60 5.43 2.86
C GLY A 219 7.33 4.35 3.68
N ILE A 220 8.67 4.32 3.61
CA ILE A 220 9.48 3.40 4.43
C ILE A 220 9.31 3.72 5.93
N ILE A 221 9.35 4.99 6.31
CA ILE A 221 9.16 5.42 7.71
C ILE A 221 7.78 4.98 8.22
N VAL A 222 6.72 5.24 7.46
CA VAL A 222 5.36 4.85 7.82
C VAL A 222 5.25 3.31 7.94
N GLY A 223 5.86 2.57 7.02
CA GLY A 223 5.91 1.11 7.07
C GLY A 223 6.58 0.56 8.32
N LEU A 224 7.76 1.09 8.68
CA LEU A 224 8.50 0.68 9.88
C LEU A 224 7.75 1.04 11.17
N VAL A 225 7.10 2.20 11.21
CA VAL A 225 6.27 2.61 12.34
C VAL A 225 5.06 1.70 12.49
N THR A 226 4.41 1.36 11.38
CA THR A 226 3.28 0.42 11.37
C THR A 226 3.72 -0.94 11.90
N GLU A 227 4.84 -1.48 11.43
CA GLU A 227 5.40 -2.73 11.91
C GLU A 227 5.68 -2.71 13.42
N TYR A 228 6.25 -1.61 13.93
CA TYR A 228 6.49 -1.43 15.36
C TYR A 228 5.20 -1.47 16.19
N TYR A 229 4.14 -0.81 15.72
CA TYR A 229 2.87 -0.77 16.44
C TYR A 229 2.02 -2.05 16.29
N THR A 230 2.24 -2.85 15.24
CA THR A 230 1.47 -4.08 14.98
C THR A 230 2.16 -5.35 15.46
N GLY A 231 3.49 -5.39 15.53
CA GLY A 231 4.26 -6.57 15.94
C GLY A 231 5.24 -6.35 17.10
N GLY A 232 5.40 -5.09 17.55
CA GLY A 232 6.43 -4.70 18.50
C GLY A 232 5.99 -4.63 19.96
N ALA A 233 6.68 -3.79 20.72
CA ALA A 233 6.44 -3.59 22.15
C ALA A 233 5.02 -3.09 22.49
N PRO A 234 4.34 -2.23 21.67
CA PRO A 234 3.00 -1.78 21.99
C PRO A 234 1.97 -2.92 22.08
N VAL A 235 2.03 -3.88 21.15
CA VAL A 235 1.12 -5.05 21.16
C VAL A 235 1.38 -5.93 22.37
N ARG A 236 2.66 -6.14 22.73
CA ARG A 236 3.02 -6.89 23.93
C ARG A 236 2.49 -6.23 25.21
N LYS A 237 2.44 -4.91 25.24
CA LYS A 237 1.83 -4.16 26.36
C LYS A 237 0.34 -4.44 26.44
N ILE A 238 -0.41 -4.38 25.31
CA ILE A 238 -1.83 -4.71 25.28
C ILE A 238 -2.07 -6.14 25.78
N ALA A 239 -1.25 -7.09 25.33
CA ALA A 239 -1.35 -8.48 25.77
C ALA A 239 -1.13 -8.64 27.28
N LYS A 240 -0.16 -7.89 27.86
CA LYS A 240 0.09 -7.89 29.31
C LYS A 240 -1.07 -7.24 30.09
N ASP A 241 -1.64 -6.18 29.57
CA ASP A 241 -2.80 -5.51 30.17
C ASP A 241 -4.03 -6.44 30.18
N GLY A 242 -4.05 -7.47 29.29
CA GLY A 242 -5.05 -8.54 29.29
C GLY A 242 -5.10 -9.40 30.54
N GLU A 243 -3.98 -9.52 31.27
CA GLU A 243 -3.93 -10.23 32.54
C GLU A 243 -4.82 -9.58 33.62
N THR A 244 -5.11 -8.29 33.48
CA THR A 244 -5.91 -7.51 34.42
C THR A 244 -7.39 -7.46 34.08
N GLY A 245 -7.78 -7.81 32.85
CA GLY A 245 -9.16 -7.96 32.44
C GLY A 245 -9.49 -7.30 31.07
N PRO A 246 -10.69 -7.58 30.53
CA PRO A 246 -11.07 -7.13 29.19
C PRO A 246 -11.18 -5.60 29.05
N ALA A 247 -11.60 -4.89 30.11
CA ALA A 247 -11.72 -3.43 30.07
C ALA A 247 -10.36 -2.75 29.88
N THR A 248 -9.33 -3.24 30.57
CA THR A 248 -7.94 -2.72 30.45
C THR A 248 -7.36 -2.98 29.07
N VAL A 249 -7.64 -4.14 28.46
CA VAL A 249 -7.25 -4.43 27.07
C VAL A 249 -7.88 -3.45 26.09
N MET A 250 -9.17 -3.19 26.24
CA MET A 250 -9.87 -2.24 25.36
C MET A 250 -9.30 -0.82 25.47
N ILE A 251 -9.08 -0.34 26.69
CA ILE A 251 -8.52 1.01 26.93
C ILE A 251 -7.09 1.09 26.41
N SER A 252 -6.26 0.10 26.69
CA SER A 252 -4.87 0.05 26.24
C SER A 252 -4.78 -0.05 24.71
N GLY A 253 -5.62 -0.88 24.09
CA GLY A 253 -5.70 -1.01 22.64
C GLY A 253 -6.12 0.28 21.97
N LEU A 254 -7.16 0.95 22.47
CA LEU A 254 -7.60 2.25 21.95
C LEU A 254 -6.51 3.32 22.09
N ALA A 255 -5.86 3.40 23.26
CA ALA A 255 -4.80 4.37 23.50
C ALA A 255 -3.61 4.16 22.57
N ILE A 256 -3.14 2.92 22.40
CA ILE A 256 -2.04 2.57 21.49
C ILE A 256 -2.46 2.80 20.04
N GLY A 257 -3.68 2.47 19.65
CA GLY A 257 -4.22 2.76 18.32
C GLY A 257 -4.21 4.25 18.00
N MET A 258 -4.67 5.11 18.92
CA MET A 258 -4.59 6.56 18.74
C MET A 258 -3.15 7.07 18.65
N GLN A 259 -2.25 6.52 19.47
CA GLN A 259 -0.83 6.89 19.47
C GLN A 259 -0.13 6.48 18.17
N SER A 260 -0.51 5.36 17.57
CA SER A 260 0.11 4.83 16.34
C SER A 260 -0.06 5.75 15.13
N VAL A 261 -1.09 6.58 15.11
CA VAL A 261 -1.41 7.50 14.01
C VAL A 261 -0.53 8.74 14.01
N ALA A 262 0.06 9.13 15.14
CA ALA A 262 0.79 10.39 15.29
C ALA A 262 1.99 10.51 14.33
N ILE A 263 2.87 9.50 14.30
CA ILE A 263 4.06 9.54 13.43
C ILE A 263 3.68 9.46 11.94
N PRO A 264 2.80 8.57 11.47
CA PRO A 264 2.33 8.58 10.10
C PRO A 264 1.76 9.92 9.63
N VAL A 265 0.91 10.56 10.44
CA VAL A 265 0.32 11.87 10.09
C VAL A 265 1.41 12.94 9.97
N LEU A 266 2.34 13.02 10.93
CA LEU A 266 3.45 13.97 10.87
C LEU A 266 4.37 13.69 9.67
N THR A 267 4.59 12.43 9.32
CA THR A 267 5.38 12.04 8.16
C THR A 267 4.71 12.48 6.87
N ILE A 268 3.40 12.27 6.72
CA ILE A 268 2.64 12.72 5.55
C ILE A 268 2.67 14.25 5.44
N ALA A 269 2.47 14.97 6.55
CA ALA A 269 2.55 16.42 6.56
C ALA A 269 3.95 16.92 6.12
N ALA A 270 5.01 16.27 6.60
CA ALA A 270 6.37 16.58 6.20
C ALA A 270 6.62 16.28 4.70
N ILE A 271 6.11 15.16 4.17
CA ILE A 271 6.21 14.82 2.74
C ILE A 271 5.55 15.91 1.89
N ILE A 272 4.33 16.31 2.24
CA ILE A 272 3.59 17.35 1.51
C ILE A 272 4.38 18.66 1.54
N PHE A 273 4.85 19.08 2.71
CA PHE A 273 5.60 20.33 2.86
C PHE A 273 6.90 20.32 2.06
N LEU A 274 7.71 19.26 2.17
CA LEU A 274 8.97 19.13 1.43
C LEU A 274 8.74 19.00 -0.08
N SER A 275 7.71 18.29 -0.51
CA SER A 275 7.34 18.17 -1.92
C SER A 275 6.95 19.53 -2.52
N LEU A 276 6.17 20.32 -1.80
CA LEU A 276 5.79 21.67 -2.22
C LEU A 276 7.00 22.59 -2.37
N ILE A 277 7.95 22.55 -1.45
CA ILE A 277 9.19 23.33 -1.54
C ILE A 277 9.97 22.99 -2.80
N HIS A 278 10.13 21.68 -3.11
CA HIS A 278 10.92 21.24 -4.26
C HIS A 278 10.22 21.45 -5.61
N ILE A 279 8.90 21.60 -5.63
CA ILE A 279 8.11 21.88 -6.83
C ILE A 279 7.93 23.40 -7.03
N SER A 280 7.81 24.16 -5.95
CA SER A 280 7.49 25.60 -5.99
C SER A 280 8.71 26.53 -6.04
N GLU A 281 9.92 26.05 -5.72
CA GLU A 281 11.14 26.81 -5.97
C GLU A 281 11.75 26.40 -7.31
N PRO A 282 11.51 27.16 -8.40
CA PRO A 282 12.37 27.06 -9.56
C PRO A 282 13.78 27.43 -9.08
N THR A 283 14.76 26.55 -9.36
CA THR A 283 16.18 26.84 -9.15
C THR A 283 16.45 28.27 -9.59
N ARG A 284 16.70 29.17 -8.62
CA ARG A 284 17.23 30.48 -8.94
C ARG A 284 18.50 30.26 -9.77
N PRO A 285 18.62 30.81 -10.96
CA PRO A 285 19.92 30.81 -11.61
C PRO A 285 20.89 31.50 -10.65
N ASN A 286 21.99 30.85 -10.35
CA ASN A 286 23.08 31.47 -9.62
C ASN A 286 23.49 32.71 -10.42
N GLU A 287 23.18 33.90 -9.90
CA GLU A 287 23.86 35.11 -10.27
C GLU A 287 25.32 35.05 -9.81
#